data_305863a07e3f8918ded38227659f0e4c
#
_entry.id   305863a07e3f8918ded38227659f0e4c
#
_cell.length_a   1.000
_cell.length_b   1.000
_cell.length_c   1.000
_cell.angle_alpha   90.00
_cell.angle_beta   90.00
_cell.angle_gamma   90.00
#
_symmetry.space_group_name_H-M   'P 1'
#
loop_
_entity.id
_entity.type
_entity.pdbx_description
1 polymer ?
#
loop_
_entity_poly.entity_id
_entity_poly.type
_entity_poly.pdbx_seq_one_letter_code
_entity_poly.pdbx_strand_id
1 'polypeptide(L)'
;VRDMEKFFLANGKRLIGWDEVVADGLSSDAAITWWRSWAKDALPTATAQKQKVIACPNEYFYFDYAQDKNSVKKILAYDPYADDRLSPEQKDCFWGVQANLWSEWIPTMKRIEYLIVPRMIALSEIAWVEPAVKPSLEEFYRQLVPQFKRMDVMRVNYRVPDLQGFYKVNAFIDETTIDLTCPLPGTEIR
;
A
#
# COMPACT_ATOMS: atom_id res chain seq x y z
N VAL A 1 -17.50 -20.94 -7.28
CA VAL A 1 -16.75 -19.89 -8.00
C VAL A 1 -16.59 -20.26 -9.46
N ARG A 2 -16.19 -21.51 -9.82
CA ARG A 2 -15.97 -21.97 -11.22
C ARG A 2 -17.15 -21.72 -12.16
N ASP A 3 -18.39 -21.88 -11.71
CA ASP A 3 -19.54 -21.63 -12.56
C ASP A 3 -19.73 -20.15 -12.87
N MET A 4 -19.37 -19.28 -11.92
CA MET A 4 -19.33 -17.84 -12.15
C MET A 4 -18.23 -17.44 -13.12
N GLU A 5 -17.06 -18.07 -13.03
CA GLU A 5 -15.98 -17.85 -14.00
C GLU A 5 -16.45 -18.20 -15.42
N LYS A 6 -17.05 -19.38 -15.60
CA LYS A 6 -17.61 -19.80 -16.90
C LYS A 6 -18.65 -18.82 -17.43
N PHE A 7 -19.52 -18.33 -16.54
CA PHE A 7 -20.55 -17.35 -16.90
C PHE A 7 -19.91 -16.03 -17.36
N PHE A 8 -18.91 -15.52 -16.64
CA PHE A 8 -18.22 -14.28 -17.05
C PHE A 8 -17.48 -14.46 -18.38
N LEU A 9 -16.76 -15.56 -18.56
CA LEU A 9 -16.05 -15.83 -19.80
C LEU A 9 -17.02 -15.96 -20.99
N ALA A 10 -18.16 -16.64 -20.82
CA ALA A 10 -19.19 -16.74 -21.86
C ALA A 10 -19.78 -15.37 -22.25
N ASN A 11 -19.68 -14.37 -21.37
CA ASN A 11 -20.14 -13.00 -21.62
C ASN A 11 -18.96 -12.04 -21.95
N GLY A 12 -17.79 -12.55 -22.33
CA GLY A 12 -16.63 -11.75 -22.70
C GLY A 12 -16.02 -10.94 -21.55
N LYS A 13 -16.22 -11.40 -20.32
CA LYS A 13 -15.69 -10.77 -19.10
C LYS A 13 -14.71 -11.71 -18.41
N ARG A 14 -13.78 -11.15 -17.65
CA ARG A 14 -12.83 -11.87 -16.81
C ARG A 14 -13.22 -11.74 -15.36
N LEU A 15 -13.12 -12.82 -14.60
CA LEU A 15 -13.30 -12.81 -13.15
C LEU A 15 -12.05 -12.21 -12.50
N ILE A 16 -12.24 -11.28 -11.56
CA ILE A 16 -11.22 -10.87 -10.59
C ILE A 16 -11.78 -11.20 -9.22
N GLY A 17 -11.08 -12.05 -8.46
CA GLY A 17 -11.49 -12.47 -7.11
C GLY A 17 -10.44 -12.12 -6.06
N TRP A 18 -10.85 -12.06 -4.80
CA TRP A 18 -9.91 -12.06 -3.70
C TRP A 18 -9.17 -13.40 -3.64
N ASP A 19 -7.99 -13.44 -3.05
CA ASP A 19 -7.10 -14.60 -3.09
C ASP A 19 -7.67 -15.88 -2.43
N GLU A 20 -8.83 -15.82 -1.74
CA GLU A 20 -9.58 -16.98 -1.28
C GLU A 20 -10.00 -17.91 -2.42
N VAL A 21 -10.29 -17.35 -3.60
CA VAL A 21 -10.75 -18.14 -4.75
C VAL A 21 -9.65 -18.99 -5.41
N VAL A 22 -8.38 -18.78 -5.03
CA VAL A 22 -7.24 -19.57 -5.54
C VAL A 22 -7.43 -21.07 -5.26
N ALA A 23 -8.01 -21.42 -4.11
CA ALA A 23 -8.28 -22.80 -3.72
C ALA A 23 -9.34 -23.50 -4.61
N ASP A 24 -10.16 -22.74 -5.33
CA ASP A 24 -11.24 -23.28 -6.16
C ASP A 24 -10.77 -23.76 -7.54
N GLY A 25 -9.46 -23.62 -7.86
CA GLY A 25 -8.88 -24.08 -9.11
C GLY A 25 -9.46 -23.39 -10.34
N LEU A 26 -9.48 -22.06 -10.32
CA LEU A 26 -9.86 -21.22 -11.45
C LEU A 26 -8.83 -21.32 -12.59
N SER A 27 -9.24 -20.94 -13.79
CA SER A 27 -8.36 -20.93 -14.97
C SER A 27 -7.32 -19.80 -14.91
N SER A 28 -6.38 -19.82 -15.85
CA SER A 28 -5.43 -18.71 -16.05
C SER A 28 -6.09 -17.42 -16.54
N ASP A 29 -7.36 -17.48 -16.95
CA ASP A 29 -8.11 -16.28 -17.35
C ASP A 29 -8.60 -15.46 -16.16
N ALA A 30 -8.72 -16.05 -14.96
CA ALA A 30 -9.01 -15.33 -13.75
C ALA A 30 -7.81 -14.48 -13.29
N ALA A 31 -8.10 -13.39 -12.60
CA ALA A 31 -7.10 -12.60 -11.90
C ALA A 31 -7.41 -12.58 -10.39
N ILE A 32 -6.38 -12.37 -9.60
CA ILE A 32 -6.45 -12.44 -8.14
C ILE A 32 -6.06 -11.10 -7.54
N THR A 33 -6.86 -10.58 -6.61
CA THR A 33 -6.42 -9.54 -5.69
C THR A 33 -5.86 -10.20 -4.44
N TRP A 34 -4.53 -10.24 -4.36
CA TRP A 34 -3.84 -10.87 -3.24
C TRP A 34 -3.72 -9.91 -2.06
N TRP A 35 -4.39 -10.25 -0.95
CA TRP A 35 -4.43 -9.40 0.25
C TRP A 35 -3.92 -10.08 1.52
N ARG A 36 -4.02 -11.41 1.60
CA ARG A 36 -3.65 -12.20 2.77
C ARG A 36 -2.16 -12.55 2.77
N SER A 37 -1.31 -11.64 3.25
CA SER A 37 0.14 -11.89 3.36
C SER A 37 0.49 -13.12 4.24
N TRP A 38 -0.40 -13.50 5.16
CA TRP A 38 -0.25 -14.70 6.00
C TRP A 38 -0.63 -16.00 5.29
N ALA A 39 -1.42 -15.96 4.24
CA ALA A 39 -1.75 -17.13 3.40
C ALA A 39 -0.59 -17.42 2.43
N LYS A 40 0.49 -18.01 2.96
CA LYS A 40 1.79 -18.12 2.28
C LYS A 40 1.73 -18.80 0.92
N ASP A 41 0.77 -19.71 0.69
CA ASP A 41 0.67 -20.49 -0.54
C ASP A 41 -0.23 -19.81 -1.61
N ALA A 42 -1.02 -18.81 -1.23
CA ALA A 42 -1.98 -18.17 -2.16
C ALA A 42 -1.28 -17.55 -3.37
N LEU A 43 -0.25 -16.73 -3.14
CA LEU A 43 0.50 -16.07 -4.21
C LEU A 43 1.29 -17.04 -5.08
N PRO A 44 2.11 -17.95 -4.55
CA PRO A 44 2.80 -18.98 -5.37
C PRO A 44 1.84 -19.86 -6.18
N THR A 45 0.70 -20.24 -5.59
CA THR A 45 -0.30 -21.08 -6.28
C THR A 45 -0.94 -20.34 -7.44
N ALA A 46 -1.39 -19.10 -7.23
CA ALA A 46 -2.02 -18.29 -8.27
C ALA A 46 -1.06 -18.07 -9.45
N THR A 47 0.19 -17.70 -9.17
CA THR A 47 1.20 -17.43 -10.19
C THR A 47 1.67 -18.69 -10.91
N ALA A 48 1.75 -19.84 -10.23
CA ALA A 48 2.01 -21.14 -10.87
C ALA A 48 0.89 -21.53 -11.84
N GLN A 49 -0.35 -21.13 -11.58
CA GLN A 49 -1.50 -21.28 -12.46
C GLN A 49 -1.58 -20.19 -13.55
N LYS A 50 -0.56 -19.33 -13.65
CA LYS A 50 -0.48 -18.19 -14.59
C LYS A 50 -1.61 -17.19 -14.45
N GLN A 51 -2.27 -17.15 -13.30
CA GLN A 51 -3.28 -16.13 -12.98
C GLN A 51 -2.59 -14.79 -12.78
N LYS A 52 -3.21 -13.73 -13.28
CA LYS A 52 -2.71 -12.37 -13.03
C LYS A 52 -3.01 -11.94 -11.60
N VAL A 53 -2.09 -11.17 -11.02
CA VAL A 53 -2.14 -10.76 -9.61
C VAL A 53 -2.14 -9.25 -9.48
N ILE A 54 -3.09 -8.73 -8.72
CA ILE A 54 -3.09 -7.38 -8.18
C ILE A 54 -2.63 -7.48 -6.73
N ALA A 55 -1.46 -6.93 -6.42
CA ALA A 55 -0.91 -6.99 -5.07
C ALA A 55 -1.60 -5.96 -4.16
N CYS A 56 -2.23 -6.44 -3.11
CA CYS A 56 -2.94 -5.64 -2.12
C CYS A 56 -2.70 -6.14 -0.69
N PRO A 57 -1.44 -6.53 -0.30
CA PRO A 57 -1.23 -7.10 1.02
C PRO A 57 -1.66 -6.12 2.12
N ASN A 58 -2.49 -6.63 3.04
CA ASN A 58 -3.17 -5.80 4.04
C ASN A 58 -2.21 -5.04 4.97
N GLU A 59 -1.07 -5.60 5.24
CA GLU A 59 -0.05 -4.99 6.09
C GLU A 59 0.64 -3.76 5.46
N TYR A 60 0.45 -3.54 4.14
CA TYR A 60 0.96 -2.39 3.40
C TYR A 60 -0.16 -1.47 2.92
N PHE A 61 -1.24 -2.03 2.35
CA PHE A 61 -2.17 -1.30 1.50
C PHE A 61 -3.60 -1.19 2.03
N TYR A 62 -3.86 -1.60 3.28
CA TYR A 62 -5.13 -1.31 3.93
C TYR A 62 -5.06 0.07 4.60
N PHE A 63 -5.60 1.06 3.93
CA PHE A 63 -5.52 2.46 4.34
C PHE A 63 -6.58 2.87 5.38
N ASP A 64 -7.50 1.99 5.71
CA ASP A 64 -8.35 2.09 6.90
C ASP A 64 -7.56 1.91 8.20
N TYR A 65 -6.40 1.24 8.16
CA TYR A 65 -5.50 1.15 9.30
C TYR A 65 -4.82 2.49 9.61
N ALA A 66 -4.47 2.69 10.88
CA ALA A 66 -3.71 3.85 11.31
C ALA A 66 -2.41 4.00 10.50
N GLN A 67 -2.02 5.25 10.21
CA GLN A 67 -0.91 5.51 9.29
C GLN A 67 0.47 5.11 9.84
N ASP A 68 0.64 4.98 11.15
CA ASP A 68 1.83 4.43 11.79
C ASP A 68 1.96 2.92 11.59
N LYS A 69 0.84 2.19 11.46
CA LYS A 69 0.83 0.76 11.15
C LYS A 69 1.19 0.50 9.68
N ASN A 70 0.53 1.22 8.75
CA ASN A 70 0.78 1.17 7.31
C ASN A 70 1.37 2.52 6.86
N SER A 71 2.61 2.77 7.25
CA SER A 71 3.26 4.07 7.05
C SER A 71 3.74 4.28 5.62
N VAL A 72 3.93 5.55 5.24
CA VAL A 72 4.57 5.93 3.97
C VAL A 72 5.90 5.21 3.77
N LYS A 73 6.75 5.16 4.81
CA LYS A 73 8.03 4.43 4.78
C LYS A 73 7.85 2.96 4.41
N LYS A 74 6.84 2.31 5.01
CA LYS A 74 6.54 0.90 4.77
C LYS A 74 6.03 0.67 3.35
N ILE A 75 5.15 1.56 2.85
CA ILE A 75 4.64 1.50 1.47
C ILE A 75 5.77 1.65 0.46
N LEU A 76 6.63 2.67 0.60
CA LEU A 76 7.77 2.89 -0.31
C LEU A 76 8.78 1.73 -0.30
N ALA A 77 8.90 1.02 0.82
CA ALA A 77 9.77 -0.15 0.92
C ALA A 77 9.19 -1.40 0.26
N TYR A 78 7.91 -1.39 -0.11
CA TYR A 78 7.28 -2.54 -0.74
C TYR A 78 7.84 -2.79 -2.15
N ASP A 79 8.16 -4.05 -2.42
CA ASP A 79 8.55 -4.53 -3.73
C ASP A 79 7.76 -5.82 -4.04
N PRO A 80 6.86 -5.81 -5.03
CA PRO A 80 6.10 -6.99 -5.41
C PRO A 80 6.96 -8.13 -5.92
N TYR A 81 8.19 -7.84 -6.36
CA TYR A 81 9.11 -8.82 -6.93
C TYR A 81 10.10 -9.40 -5.92
N ALA A 82 10.05 -8.97 -4.65
CA ALA A 82 10.99 -9.40 -3.61
C ALA A 82 10.73 -10.82 -3.08
N ASP A 83 9.63 -11.48 -3.46
CA ASP A 83 9.34 -12.85 -3.00
C ASP A 83 10.24 -13.88 -3.73
N ASP A 84 11.22 -14.40 -3.00
CA ASP A 84 12.20 -15.36 -3.53
C ASP A 84 11.61 -16.72 -3.87
N ARG A 85 10.36 -16.99 -3.46
CA ARG A 85 9.64 -18.23 -3.79
C ARG A 85 9.11 -18.23 -5.23
N LEU A 86 9.06 -17.05 -5.88
CA LEU A 86 8.54 -16.87 -7.22
C LEU A 86 9.66 -16.92 -8.26
N SER A 87 9.45 -17.73 -9.31
CA SER A 87 10.31 -17.68 -10.50
C SER A 87 10.14 -16.36 -11.27
N PRO A 88 11.08 -15.99 -12.16
CA PRO A 88 10.92 -14.81 -13.01
C PRO A 88 9.58 -14.80 -13.77
N GLU A 89 9.18 -15.94 -14.35
CA GLU A 89 7.93 -16.07 -15.11
C GLU A 89 6.70 -15.89 -14.21
N GLN A 90 6.78 -16.28 -12.93
CA GLN A 90 5.72 -16.05 -11.96
C GLN A 90 5.63 -14.56 -11.57
N LYS A 91 6.77 -13.86 -11.52
CA LYS A 91 6.81 -12.41 -11.27
C LYS A 91 6.15 -11.62 -12.41
N ASP A 92 6.16 -12.11 -13.65
CA ASP A 92 5.43 -11.53 -14.79
C ASP A 92 3.89 -11.61 -14.66
N CYS A 93 3.39 -12.34 -13.66
CA CYS A 93 1.96 -12.39 -13.39
C CYS A 93 1.45 -11.12 -12.69
N PHE A 94 2.29 -10.30 -12.08
CA PHE A 94 1.84 -9.07 -11.45
C PHE A 94 1.32 -8.07 -12.46
N TRP A 95 0.08 -7.57 -12.22
CA TRP A 95 -0.51 -6.49 -12.99
C TRP A 95 -0.29 -5.13 -12.35
N GLY A 96 -0.09 -5.10 -11.05
CA GLY A 96 0.11 -3.87 -10.31
C GLY A 96 -0.26 -4.00 -8.84
N VAL A 97 -0.48 -2.85 -8.22
CA VAL A 97 -0.79 -2.74 -6.79
C VAL A 97 -2.14 -2.06 -6.58
N GLN A 98 -2.78 -2.36 -5.46
CA GLN A 98 -4.06 -1.76 -5.06
C GLN A 98 -4.01 -1.42 -3.57
N ALA A 99 -4.61 -0.30 -3.19
CA ALA A 99 -4.91 -0.02 -1.79
C ALA A 99 -6.41 -0.11 -1.53
N ASN A 100 -6.78 -0.53 -0.33
CA ASN A 100 -8.15 -0.60 0.15
C ASN A 100 -8.39 0.40 1.27
N LEU A 101 -9.59 0.94 1.30
CA LEU A 101 -10.08 1.78 2.38
C LEU A 101 -11.49 1.29 2.77
N TRP A 102 -11.56 0.44 3.77
CA TRP A 102 -12.82 -0.08 4.28
C TRP A 102 -13.47 0.94 5.21
N SER A 103 -14.77 1.17 5.04
CA SER A 103 -15.45 2.34 5.62
C SER A 103 -16.11 2.10 6.98
N GLU A 104 -16.01 0.91 7.57
CA GLU A 104 -16.70 0.54 8.82
C GLU A 104 -16.44 1.53 9.97
N TRP A 105 -15.23 2.12 10.00
CA TRP A 105 -14.78 3.03 11.07
C TRP A 105 -14.44 4.42 10.54
N ILE A 106 -14.97 4.80 9.38
CA ILE A 106 -14.65 6.08 8.73
C ILE A 106 -15.90 6.95 8.63
N PRO A 107 -16.16 7.82 9.61
CA PRO A 107 -17.42 8.55 9.70
C PRO A 107 -17.55 9.76 8.76
N THR A 108 -16.44 10.27 8.19
CA THR A 108 -16.44 11.52 7.41
C THR A 108 -15.48 11.49 6.23
N MET A 109 -15.75 12.31 5.20
CA MET A 109 -14.83 12.53 4.08
C MET A 109 -13.47 13.08 4.54
N LYS A 110 -13.45 13.98 5.52
CA LYS A 110 -12.21 14.49 6.10
C LYS A 110 -11.35 13.38 6.71
N ARG A 111 -11.97 12.35 7.28
CA ARG A 111 -11.24 11.17 7.78
C ARG A 111 -10.70 10.32 6.63
N ILE A 112 -11.43 10.17 5.53
CA ILE A 112 -10.96 9.50 4.31
C ILE A 112 -9.70 10.21 3.80
N GLU A 113 -9.78 11.51 3.55
CA GLU A 113 -8.69 12.34 3.07
C GLU A 113 -7.42 12.17 3.94
N TYR A 114 -7.59 12.28 5.26
CA TYR A 114 -6.52 12.08 6.24
C TYR A 114 -5.88 10.69 6.15
N LEU A 115 -6.68 9.64 5.95
CA LEU A 115 -6.18 8.27 5.87
C LEU A 115 -5.50 7.96 4.53
N ILE A 116 -5.93 8.60 3.45
CA ILE A 116 -5.40 8.34 2.11
C ILE A 116 -4.11 9.12 1.86
N VAL A 117 -4.05 10.41 2.20
CA VAL A 117 -2.93 11.28 1.89
C VAL A 117 -1.99 11.39 3.09
N PRO A 118 -0.68 11.13 2.91
CA PRO A 118 0.08 10.99 1.66
C PRO A 118 0.28 9.55 1.15
N ARG A 119 -0.33 8.54 1.79
CA ARG A 119 -0.10 7.12 1.44
C ARG A 119 -0.44 6.78 -0.02
N MET A 120 -1.48 7.41 -0.58
CA MET A 120 -1.84 7.22 -1.99
C MET A 120 -0.75 7.75 -2.92
N ILE A 121 -0.06 8.83 -2.55
CA ILE A 121 1.09 9.35 -3.31
C ILE A 121 2.25 8.35 -3.26
N ALA A 122 2.51 7.75 -2.09
CA ALA A 122 3.52 6.69 -1.96
C ALA A 122 3.14 5.42 -2.76
N LEU A 123 1.85 5.07 -2.81
CA LEU A 123 1.37 3.97 -3.63
C LEU A 123 1.61 4.24 -5.13
N SER A 124 1.38 5.47 -5.60
CA SER A 124 1.64 5.82 -7.00
C SER A 124 3.12 5.73 -7.34
N GLU A 125 4.04 6.07 -6.44
CA GLU A 125 5.48 5.88 -6.67
C GLU A 125 5.81 4.40 -6.94
N ILE A 126 5.35 3.48 -6.11
CA ILE A 126 5.63 2.06 -6.31
C ILE A 126 4.86 1.43 -7.47
N ALA A 127 3.76 2.05 -7.93
CA ALA A 127 2.98 1.56 -9.06
C ALA A 127 3.58 1.97 -10.42
N TRP A 128 4.26 3.11 -10.49
CA TRP A 128 4.71 3.71 -11.75
C TRP A 128 6.22 3.79 -11.89
N VAL A 129 6.96 3.70 -10.79
CA VAL A 129 8.42 3.85 -10.79
C VAL A 129 9.08 2.48 -10.62
N GLU A 130 10.05 2.18 -11.47
CA GLU A 130 10.82 0.93 -11.35
C GLU A 130 11.51 0.84 -9.99
N PRO A 131 11.58 -0.36 -9.37
CA PRO A 131 12.18 -0.54 -8.05
C PRO A 131 13.60 0.02 -7.91
N ALA A 132 14.40 -0.06 -8.98
CA ALA A 132 15.80 0.39 -8.99
C ALA A 132 15.96 1.91 -8.89
N VAL A 133 14.94 2.70 -9.24
CA VAL A 133 14.99 4.17 -9.27
C VAL A 133 13.96 4.81 -8.34
N LYS A 134 13.36 4.04 -7.44
CA LYS A 134 12.45 4.57 -6.43
C LYS A 134 13.15 5.64 -5.57
N PRO A 135 12.45 6.74 -5.21
CA PRO A 135 13.01 7.76 -4.35
C PRO A 135 13.32 7.20 -2.96
N SER A 136 14.34 7.74 -2.32
CA SER A 136 14.55 7.55 -0.88
C SER A 136 13.37 8.17 -0.11
N LEU A 137 13.20 7.79 1.16
CA LEU A 137 12.15 8.39 2.00
C LEU A 137 12.33 9.91 2.14
N GLU A 138 13.55 10.38 2.24
CA GLU A 138 13.89 11.82 2.31
C GLU A 138 13.50 12.54 1.02
N GLU A 139 13.87 11.97 -0.12
CA GLU A 139 13.51 12.49 -1.43
C GLU A 139 12.00 12.55 -1.61
N PHE A 140 11.30 11.49 -1.23
CA PHE A 140 9.85 11.44 -1.27
C PHE A 140 9.21 12.56 -0.44
N TYR A 141 9.68 12.79 0.79
CA TYR A 141 9.17 13.90 1.62
C TYR A 141 9.45 15.26 0.99
N ARG A 142 10.60 15.45 0.33
CA ARG A 142 10.88 16.68 -0.41
C ARG A 142 9.89 16.89 -1.56
N GLN A 143 9.55 15.83 -2.28
CA GLN A 143 8.58 15.85 -3.37
C GLN A 143 7.13 16.07 -2.88
N LEU A 144 6.82 15.76 -1.63
CA LEU A 144 5.50 16.02 -1.05
C LEU A 144 5.22 17.52 -0.81
N VAL A 145 6.24 18.35 -0.62
CA VAL A 145 6.04 19.78 -0.33
C VAL A 145 5.15 20.49 -1.37
N PRO A 146 5.42 20.40 -2.69
CA PRO A 146 4.53 20.99 -3.69
C PRO A 146 3.17 20.28 -3.76
N GLN A 147 3.08 19.00 -3.43
CA GLN A 147 1.81 18.30 -3.41
C GLN A 147 0.92 18.80 -2.28
N PHE A 148 1.47 19.00 -1.07
CA PHE A 148 0.72 19.55 0.05
C PHE A 148 0.20 20.96 -0.23
N LYS A 149 1.00 21.82 -0.89
CA LYS A 149 0.51 23.13 -1.37
C LYS A 149 -0.70 23.02 -2.31
N ARG A 150 -0.72 22.02 -3.18
CA ARG A 150 -1.90 21.73 -4.03
C ARG A 150 -3.08 21.25 -3.22
N MET A 151 -2.84 20.38 -2.22
CA MET A 151 -3.88 19.88 -1.32
C MET A 151 -4.49 21.02 -0.49
N ASP A 152 -3.67 22.00 -0.04
CA ASP A 152 -4.14 23.19 0.66
C ASP A 152 -5.14 23.99 -0.20
N VAL A 153 -4.79 24.24 -1.47
CA VAL A 153 -5.68 24.92 -2.42
C VAL A 153 -6.98 24.16 -2.61
N MET A 154 -6.92 22.83 -2.68
CA MET A 154 -8.08 21.95 -2.82
C MET A 154 -8.81 21.70 -1.49
N ARG A 155 -8.31 22.20 -0.37
CA ARG A 155 -8.84 21.99 1.00
C ARG A 155 -8.95 20.52 1.40
N VAL A 156 -8.00 19.70 0.93
CA VAL A 156 -7.88 18.29 1.32
C VAL A 156 -7.27 18.17 2.71
N ASN A 157 -7.87 17.36 3.56
CA ASN A 157 -7.39 17.11 4.93
C ASN A 157 -6.33 16.00 4.94
N TYR A 158 -5.10 16.32 4.55
CA TYR A 158 -4.00 15.36 4.56
C TYR A 158 -3.33 15.23 5.93
N ARG A 159 -2.64 14.12 6.16
CA ARG A 159 -1.79 13.93 7.34
C ARG A 159 -0.41 14.51 7.10
N VAL A 160 0.03 15.38 7.98
CA VAL A 160 1.44 15.80 8.08
C VAL A 160 2.27 14.62 8.64
N PRO A 161 3.47 14.36 8.14
CA PRO A 161 4.36 13.34 8.69
C PRO A 161 4.63 13.55 10.18
N ASP A 162 4.75 12.43 10.91
CA ASP A 162 5.01 12.49 12.35
C ASP A 162 6.38 13.06 12.64
N LEU A 163 6.49 13.77 13.77
CA LEU A 163 7.76 14.23 14.29
C LEU A 163 8.67 13.03 14.61
N GLN A 164 9.95 13.21 14.39
CA GLN A 164 11.00 12.28 14.79
C GLN A 164 11.66 12.78 16.08
N GLY A 165 12.37 11.89 16.77
CA GLY A 165 13.00 12.19 18.06
C GLY A 165 12.24 11.65 19.27
N PHE A 166 11.10 10.97 19.02
CA PHE A 166 10.37 10.26 20.05
C PHE A 166 10.74 8.78 20.10
N TYR A 167 10.85 8.25 21.32
CA TYR A 167 10.85 6.82 21.58
C TYR A 167 9.53 6.44 22.25
N LYS A 168 9.06 5.20 22.08
CA LYS A 168 7.84 4.69 22.75
C LYS A 168 7.91 4.79 24.26
N VAL A 169 9.10 4.65 24.81
CA VAL A 169 9.41 4.77 26.23
C VAL A 169 10.69 5.57 26.36
N ASN A 170 10.64 6.63 27.14
CA ASN A 170 11.79 7.43 27.51
C ASN A 170 11.96 7.31 29.03
N ALA A 171 13.13 6.83 29.48
CA ALA A 171 13.49 6.78 30.89
C ALA A 171 14.71 7.66 31.11
N PHE A 172 14.62 8.56 32.07
CA PHE A 172 15.73 9.46 32.41
C PHE A 172 15.72 9.73 33.93
N ILE A 173 16.83 10.22 34.43
CA ILE A 173 16.98 10.69 35.81
C ILE A 173 17.18 12.20 35.73
N ASP A 174 16.40 12.94 36.50
CA ASP A 174 16.35 14.39 36.56
C ASP A 174 15.77 15.07 35.31
N GLU A 175 16.56 15.21 34.24
CA GLU A 175 16.14 15.90 33.02
C GLU A 175 16.71 15.24 31.75
N THR A 176 16.08 15.51 30.60
CA THR A 176 16.57 15.08 29.30
C THR A 176 16.19 16.13 28.24
N THR A 177 16.97 16.18 27.18
CA THR A 177 16.65 16.98 25.99
C THR A 177 16.02 16.09 24.93
N ILE A 178 14.93 16.55 24.34
CA ILE A 178 14.27 15.89 23.23
C ILE A 178 14.45 16.75 21.97
N ASP A 179 15.20 16.25 21.01
CA ASP A 179 15.39 16.90 19.71
C ASP A 179 14.30 16.44 18.75
N LEU A 180 13.33 17.33 18.51
CA LEU A 180 12.22 17.04 17.59
C LEU A 180 12.55 17.54 16.19
N THR A 181 12.39 16.65 15.20
CA THR A 181 12.53 17.00 13.79
C THR A 181 11.28 16.59 13.02
N CYS A 182 10.93 17.33 11.97
CA CYS A 182 9.92 16.93 11.01
C CYS A 182 10.63 16.53 9.70
N PRO A 183 10.32 15.35 9.15
CA PRO A 183 10.93 14.91 7.89
C PRO A 183 10.46 15.74 6.68
N LEU A 184 9.40 16.54 6.84
CA LEU A 184 8.90 17.43 5.80
C LEU A 184 9.69 18.75 5.83
N PRO A 185 10.44 19.11 4.76
CA PRO A 185 11.22 20.32 4.72
C PRO A 185 10.38 21.59 4.90
N GLY A 186 10.90 22.57 5.66
CA GLY A 186 10.24 23.85 5.90
C GLY A 186 9.11 23.82 6.93
N THR A 187 8.95 22.72 7.68
CA THR A 187 8.00 22.64 8.80
C THR A 187 8.59 23.30 10.03
N GLU A 188 7.82 24.22 10.64
CA GLU A 188 8.13 24.77 11.96
C GLU A 188 7.42 23.97 13.03
N ILE A 189 8.15 23.58 14.07
CA ILE A 189 7.60 22.95 15.29
C ILE A 189 7.37 24.04 16.31
N ARG A 190 6.13 24.22 16.73
CA ARG A 190 5.72 25.23 17.74
C ARG A 190 5.08 24.57 18.93
#